data_680d85c058eeab51cb6fc8dac6daaf99
#
_entry.id   680d85c058eeab51cb6fc8dac6daaf99
#
_cell.length_a   1.000
_cell.length_b   1.000
_cell.length_c   1.000
_cell.angle_alpha   90.00
_cell.angle_beta   90.00
_cell.angle_gamma   90.00
#
_symmetry.space_group_name_H-M   'P 1'
#
loop_
_entity.id
_entity.type
_entity.pdbx_description
1 polymer ?
#
loop_
_entity_poly.entity_id
_entity_poly.type
_entity_poly.pdbx_seq_one_letter_code
_entity_poly.pdbx_strand_id
1 'polypeptide(L)'
;MAAVMEGPLADLSSWQPTDCSIAKAIELVGTRSAVLILREAYYGTTRFDGFAQRVGITDAAAATQLRKLTEAGLLTKQPYQEQGKRTRNEYILTPMGRDLLPVILALMQWGDTYLQPGPPPLLLTDHTTGSPVRVQVRSEAGHEVPLDQLSIRVNNDYLATRRTRERSTER
;
A
#
# COMPACT_ATOMS: atom_id res chain seq x y z
N MET A 1 7.62 -15.96 16.42
CA MET A 1 9.06 -15.73 16.22
C MET A 1 9.23 -14.50 15.35
N ALA A 2 10.31 -13.71 15.57
CA ALA A 2 10.62 -12.52 14.78
C ALA A 2 11.59 -12.89 13.65
N ALA A 3 11.65 -12.07 12.60
CA ALA A 3 12.68 -12.17 11.57
C ALA A 3 14.09 -12.07 12.17
N VAL A 4 15.07 -12.67 11.50
CA VAL A 4 16.48 -12.62 11.93
C VAL A 4 17.06 -11.26 11.57
N MET A 5 17.52 -10.51 12.56
CA MET A 5 18.16 -9.20 12.39
C MET A 5 19.66 -9.38 12.26
N GLU A 6 20.26 -8.92 11.15
CA GLU A 6 21.67 -9.13 10.85
C GLU A 6 22.50 -7.84 10.83
N GLY A 7 23.81 -7.97 11.08
CA GLY A 7 24.77 -6.88 11.09
C GLY A 7 24.42 -5.80 12.12
N PRO A 8 24.43 -4.51 11.77
CA PRO A 8 24.10 -3.42 12.68
C PRO A 8 22.69 -3.51 13.29
N LEU A 9 21.77 -4.24 12.65
CA LEU A 9 20.41 -4.41 13.14
C LEU A 9 20.32 -5.45 14.27
N ALA A 10 21.34 -6.26 14.50
CA ALA A 10 21.39 -7.19 15.63
C ALA A 10 21.39 -6.47 16.98
N ASP A 11 21.91 -5.23 17.01
CA ASP A 11 21.79 -4.30 18.13
C ASP A 11 20.94 -3.09 17.72
N LEU A 12 19.66 -3.11 18.06
CA LEU A 12 18.72 -2.03 17.72
C LEU A 12 19.08 -0.69 18.36
N SER A 13 19.89 -0.66 19.43
CA SER A 13 20.37 0.58 20.05
C SER A 13 21.37 1.32 19.18
N SER A 14 22.09 0.60 18.33
CA SER A 14 23.10 1.14 17.39
C SER A 14 22.49 1.60 16.06
N TRP A 15 21.21 1.30 15.80
CA TRP A 15 20.55 1.61 14.54
C TRP A 15 19.37 2.56 14.73
N GLN A 16 19.42 3.72 14.04
CA GLN A 16 18.27 4.62 13.96
C GLN A 16 17.75 4.66 12.50
N PRO A 17 16.49 4.25 12.27
CA PRO A 17 15.89 4.21 10.93
C PRO A 17 15.48 5.62 10.46
N THR A 18 16.44 6.44 10.04
CA THR A 18 16.16 7.81 9.56
C THR A 18 15.44 7.86 8.21
N ASP A 19 15.48 6.76 7.43
CA ASP A 19 14.90 6.65 6.10
C ASP A 19 13.99 5.43 5.96
N CYS A 20 13.08 5.25 6.92
CA CYS A 20 12.19 4.09 6.95
C CYS A 20 11.17 4.12 5.80
N SER A 21 11.24 3.16 4.88
CA SER A 21 10.30 3.02 3.76
C SER A 21 8.86 2.80 4.22
N ILE A 22 8.66 2.10 5.35
CA ILE A 22 7.33 1.89 5.93
C ILE A 22 6.75 3.22 6.41
N ALA A 23 7.55 4.06 7.11
CA ALA A 23 7.10 5.37 7.57
C ALA A 23 6.69 6.25 6.38
N LYS A 24 7.53 6.32 5.33
CA LYS A 24 7.21 7.06 4.10
C LYS A 24 5.92 6.57 3.42
N ALA A 25 5.70 5.27 3.37
CA ALA A 25 4.48 4.72 2.81
C ALA A 25 3.25 5.08 3.67
N ILE A 26 3.35 4.98 5.00
CA ILE A 26 2.27 5.33 5.92
C ILE A 26 1.93 6.83 5.84
N GLU A 27 2.87 7.74 5.61
CA GLU A 27 2.60 9.16 5.38
C GLU A 27 1.65 9.39 4.19
N LEU A 28 1.76 8.58 3.14
CA LEU A 28 0.90 8.67 1.96
C LEU A 28 -0.45 7.98 2.14
N VAL A 29 -0.45 6.77 2.69
CA VAL A 29 -1.64 5.90 2.67
C VAL A 29 -2.13 5.49 4.05
N GLY A 30 -1.51 5.93 5.15
CA GLY A 30 -1.79 5.43 6.50
C GLY A 30 -3.11 5.90 7.11
N THR A 31 -3.94 6.66 6.40
CA THR A 31 -5.26 7.03 6.91
C THR A 31 -6.30 5.97 6.52
N ARG A 32 -7.30 5.75 7.41
CA ARG A 32 -8.43 4.86 7.13
C ARG A 32 -9.09 5.19 5.78
N SER A 33 -9.32 6.47 5.50
CA SER A 33 -9.97 6.89 4.25
C SER A 33 -9.09 6.65 3.01
N ALA A 34 -7.76 6.80 3.11
CA ALA A 34 -6.85 6.48 2.02
C ALA A 34 -6.92 5.01 1.64
N VAL A 35 -6.74 4.12 2.62
CA VAL A 35 -6.78 2.67 2.41
C VAL A 35 -8.13 2.24 1.84
N LEU A 36 -9.25 2.76 2.38
CA LEU A 36 -10.59 2.38 1.91
C LEU A 36 -10.90 2.96 0.51
N ILE A 37 -10.44 4.16 0.16
CA ILE A 37 -10.58 4.70 -1.21
C ILE A 37 -9.77 3.84 -2.19
N LEU A 38 -8.54 3.47 -1.87
CA LEU A 38 -7.74 2.57 -2.72
C LEU A 38 -8.42 1.20 -2.88
N ARG A 39 -8.95 0.62 -1.79
CA ARG A 39 -9.75 -0.61 -1.86
C ARG A 39 -10.91 -0.47 -2.87
N GLU A 40 -11.68 0.61 -2.78
CA GLU A 40 -12.80 0.84 -3.70
C GLU A 40 -12.34 1.04 -5.14
N ALA A 41 -11.20 1.69 -5.35
CA ALA A 41 -10.61 1.82 -6.68
C ALA A 41 -10.22 0.45 -7.28
N TYR A 42 -9.69 -0.47 -6.47
CA TYR A 42 -9.44 -1.86 -6.89
C TYR A 42 -10.73 -2.63 -7.21
N TYR A 43 -11.84 -2.29 -6.54
CA TYR A 43 -13.16 -2.88 -6.83
C TYR A 43 -13.85 -2.24 -8.04
N GLY A 44 -13.17 -1.31 -8.74
CA GLY A 44 -13.66 -0.69 -9.97
C GLY A 44 -14.45 0.61 -9.76
N THR A 45 -14.48 1.17 -8.55
CA THR A 45 -15.04 2.51 -8.33
C THR A 45 -14.13 3.55 -8.97
N THR A 46 -14.68 4.38 -9.85
CA THR A 46 -13.93 5.46 -10.53
C THR A 46 -14.52 6.84 -10.28
N ARG A 47 -15.79 6.94 -9.89
CA ARG A 47 -16.51 8.21 -9.75
C ARG A 47 -16.45 8.74 -8.32
N PHE A 48 -16.37 10.06 -8.19
CA PHE A 48 -16.32 10.78 -6.91
C PHE A 48 -17.44 10.35 -5.95
N ASP A 49 -18.69 10.40 -6.41
CA ASP A 49 -19.87 10.09 -5.59
C ASP A 49 -19.82 8.62 -5.08
N GLY A 50 -19.32 7.71 -5.93
CA GLY A 50 -19.13 6.31 -5.56
C GLY A 50 -18.11 6.15 -4.43
N PHE A 51 -16.99 6.85 -4.47
CA PHE A 51 -15.99 6.81 -3.38
C PHE A 51 -16.55 7.32 -2.06
N ALA A 52 -17.21 8.49 -2.04
CA ALA A 52 -17.79 9.05 -0.83
C ALA A 52 -18.81 8.09 -0.19
N GLN A 53 -19.74 7.58 -1.01
CA GLN A 53 -20.80 6.68 -0.57
C GLN A 53 -20.26 5.33 -0.06
N ARG A 54 -19.38 4.66 -0.83
CA ARG A 54 -18.90 3.32 -0.52
C ARG A 54 -17.90 3.28 0.64
N VAL A 55 -17.13 4.34 0.82
CA VAL A 55 -16.24 4.49 1.98
C VAL A 55 -17.00 4.97 3.22
N GLY A 56 -18.18 5.58 3.06
CA GLY A 56 -18.98 6.12 4.15
C GLY A 56 -18.33 7.36 4.78
N ILE A 57 -17.85 8.29 3.95
CA ILE A 57 -17.23 9.55 4.36
C ILE A 57 -17.94 10.74 3.70
N THR A 58 -17.76 11.93 4.27
CA THR A 58 -18.31 13.15 3.69
C THR A 58 -17.64 13.50 2.36
N ASP A 59 -18.35 14.22 1.49
CA ASP A 59 -17.81 14.68 0.21
C ASP A 59 -16.54 15.53 0.39
N ALA A 60 -16.48 16.35 1.42
CA ALA A 60 -15.28 17.13 1.74
C ALA A 60 -14.07 16.24 2.09
N ALA A 61 -14.29 15.20 2.88
CA ALA A 61 -13.26 14.21 3.22
C ALA A 61 -12.82 13.40 1.97
N ALA A 62 -13.78 12.97 1.15
CA ALA A 62 -13.51 12.27 -0.10
C ALA A 62 -12.70 13.15 -1.07
N ALA A 63 -13.11 14.41 -1.27
CA ALA A 63 -12.41 15.37 -2.13
C ALA A 63 -10.96 15.58 -1.68
N THR A 64 -10.77 15.78 -0.37
CA THR A 64 -9.43 15.98 0.22
C THR A 64 -8.54 14.75 0.01
N GLN A 65 -9.07 13.55 0.26
CA GLN A 65 -8.29 12.33 0.16
C GLN A 65 -8.00 11.95 -1.29
N LEU A 66 -8.98 12.05 -2.20
CA LEU A 66 -8.78 11.81 -3.63
C LEU A 66 -7.75 12.77 -4.23
N ARG A 67 -7.75 14.04 -3.80
CA ARG A 67 -6.73 15.01 -4.20
C ARG A 67 -5.34 14.55 -3.74
N LYS A 68 -5.16 14.22 -2.45
CA LYS A 68 -3.88 13.74 -1.90
C LYS A 68 -3.37 12.50 -2.63
N LEU A 69 -4.22 11.51 -2.88
CA LEU A 69 -3.84 10.31 -3.60
C LEU A 69 -3.47 10.58 -5.07
N THR A 70 -4.10 11.59 -5.69
CA THR A 70 -3.76 12.04 -7.05
C THR A 70 -2.42 12.78 -7.06
N GLU A 71 -2.20 13.72 -6.14
CA GLU A 71 -0.93 14.44 -5.99
C GLU A 71 0.23 13.50 -5.68
N ALA A 72 -0.02 12.45 -4.90
CA ALA A 72 0.96 11.39 -4.60
C ALA A 72 1.19 10.41 -5.77
N GLY A 73 0.45 10.53 -6.88
CA GLY A 73 0.60 9.68 -8.06
C GLY A 73 0.00 8.28 -7.94
N LEU A 74 -0.82 8.00 -6.93
CA LEU A 74 -1.51 6.72 -6.77
C LEU A 74 -2.78 6.63 -7.63
N LEU A 75 -3.44 7.77 -7.84
CA LEU A 75 -4.57 7.94 -8.74
C LEU A 75 -4.25 8.97 -9.82
N THR A 76 -4.91 8.89 -10.95
CA THR A 76 -4.93 9.92 -11.98
C THR A 76 -6.37 10.30 -12.29
N LYS A 77 -6.58 11.56 -12.72
CA LYS A 77 -7.88 12.03 -13.17
C LYS A 77 -8.00 11.84 -14.68
N GLN A 78 -9.12 11.28 -15.11
CA GLN A 78 -9.49 11.22 -16.53
C GLN A 78 -10.82 11.92 -16.72
N PRO A 79 -10.94 12.84 -17.71
CA PRO A 79 -12.22 13.46 -18.00
C PRO A 79 -13.17 12.44 -18.63
N TYR A 80 -14.41 12.45 -18.19
CA TYR A 80 -15.51 11.72 -18.81
C TYR A 80 -16.73 12.63 -18.99
N GLN A 81 -17.56 12.33 -19.97
CA GLN A 81 -18.79 13.06 -20.21
C GLN A 81 -19.92 12.09 -20.54
N GLU A 82 -21.00 12.18 -19.81
CA GLU A 82 -22.24 11.52 -20.13
C GLU A 82 -23.06 12.40 -21.09
N GLN A 83 -23.82 11.78 -21.98
CA GLN A 83 -24.62 12.49 -22.95
C GLN A 83 -25.56 13.51 -22.27
N GLY A 84 -25.46 14.78 -22.67
CA GLY A 84 -26.26 15.88 -22.13
C GLY A 84 -25.82 16.40 -20.77
N LYS A 85 -24.69 15.92 -20.21
CA LYS A 85 -24.17 16.38 -18.93
C LYS A 85 -22.81 17.11 -19.08
N ARG A 86 -22.47 17.91 -18.07
CA ARG A 86 -21.16 18.56 -17.97
C ARG A 86 -20.06 17.51 -17.83
N THR A 87 -18.91 17.76 -18.48
CA THR A 87 -17.68 16.98 -18.26
C THR A 87 -17.32 16.93 -16.78
N ARG A 88 -17.03 15.73 -16.28
CA ARG A 88 -16.54 15.44 -14.93
C ARG A 88 -15.24 14.66 -15.01
N ASN A 89 -14.58 14.46 -13.85
CA ASN A 89 -13.41 13.60 -13.76
C ASN A 89 -13.75 12.30 -13.06
N GLU A 90 -13.18 11.23 -13.56
CA GLU A 90 -13.08 9.96 -12.84
C GLU A 90 -11.64 9.74 -12.37
N TYR A 91 -11.46 8.87 -11.40
CA TYR A 91 -10.19 8.58 -10.73
C TYR A 91 -9.78 7.15 -11.05
N ILE A 92 -8.62 6.99 -11.67
CA ILE A 92 -8.10 5.71 -12.14
C ILE A 92 -6.79 5.40 -11.42
N LEU A 93 -6.60 4.14 -11.01
CA LEU A 93 -5.33 3.68 -10.43
C LEU A 93 -4.19 3.80 -11.45
N THR A 94 -3.11 4.44 -11.03
CA THR A 94 -1.85 4.42 -11.77
C THR A 94 -1.14 3.07 -11.60
N PRO A 95 -0.03 2.77 -12.32
CA PRO A 95 0.82 1.62 -11.99
C PRO A 95 1.24 1.62 -10.52
N MET A 96 1.74 2.73 -9.99
CA MET A 96 2.11 2.89 -8.57
C MET A 96 0.95 2.58 -7.63
N GLY A 97 -0.27 3.04 -7.96
CA GLY A 97 -1.48 2.71 -7.20
C GLY A 97 -1.78 1.22 -7.23
N ARG A 98 -1.67 0.57 -8.39
CA ARG A 98 -1.92 -0.88 -8.53
C ARG A 98 -0.92 -1.73 -7.76
N ASP A 99 0.34 -1.33 -7.71
CA ASP A 99 1.40 -2.07 -7.01
C ASP A 99 1.19 -2.11 -5.49
N LEU A 100 0.30 -1.25 -4.94
CA LEU A 100 -0.07 -1.28 -3.52
C LEU A 100 -1.13 -2.36 -3.18
N LEU A 101 -1.77 -2.98 -4.18
CA LEU A 101 -2.82 -4.00 -3.96
C LEU A 101 -2.37 -5.14 -3.02
N PRO A 102 -1.18 -5.73 -3.13
CA PRO A 102 -0.74 -6.78 -2.21
C PRO A 102 -0.76 -6.35 -0.74
N VAL A 103 -0.46 -5.07 -0.44
CA VAL A 103 -0.51 -4.53 0.92
C VAL A 103 -1.96 -4.47 1.43
N ILE A 104 -2.90 -4.01 0.59
CA ILE A 104 -4.33 -3.97 0.94
C ILE A 104 -4.85 -5.40 1.17
N LEU A 105 -4.49 -6.35 0.33
CA LEU A 105 -4.89 -7.75 0.47
C LEU A 105 -4.26 -8.41 1.72
N ALA A 106 -3.02 -8.06 2.07
CA ALA A 106 -2.40 -8.53 3.32
C ALA A 106 -3.15 -8.02 4.56
N LEU A 107 -3.55 -6.73 4.56
CA LEU A 107 -4.38 -6.15 5.62
C LEU A 107 -5.75 -6.84 5.71
N MET A 108 -6.38 -7.14 4.56
CA MET A 108 -7.65 -7.87 4.52
C MET A 108 -7.48 -9.27 5.10
N GLN A 109 -6.49 -10.03 4.65
CA GLN A 109 -6.21 -11.39 5.12
C GLN A 109 -5.93 -11.42 6.63
N TRP A 110 -5.19 -10.44 7.17
CA TRP A 110 -4.95 -10.32 8.60
C TRP A 110 -6.24 -9.99 9.36
N GLY A 111 -7.05 -9.05 8.84
CA GLY A 111 -8.34 -8.68 9.43
C GLY A 111 -9.34 -9.84 9.44
N ASP A 112 -9.40 -10.62 8.35
CA ASP A 112 -10.25 -11.81 8.26
C ASP A 112 -9.87 -12.88 9.30
N THR A 113 -8.56 -13.03 9.56
CA THR A 113 -8.05 -14.03 10.50
C THR A 113 -8.31 -13.66 11.96
N TYR A 114 -8.17 -12.38 12.32
CA TYR A 114 -8.10 -11.97 13.73
C TYR A 114 -9.23 -11.06 14.21
N LEU A 115 -9.95 -10.41 13.28
CA LEU A 115 -10.94 -9.40 13.63
C LEU A 115 -12.37 -9.79 13.24
N GLN A 116 -12.55 -10.82 12.41
CA GLN A 116 -13.88 -11.30 12.04
C GLN A 116 -14.40 -12.33 13.05
N PRO A 117 -15.65 -12.21 13.52
CA PRO A 117 -16.25 -13.18 14.44
C PRO A 117 -16.68 -14.49 13.74
N GLY A 118 -16.59 -14.56 12.43
CA GLY A 118 -17.05 -15.68 11.60
C GLY A 118 -16.28 -15.73 10.27
N PRO A 119 -16.82 -16.42 9.26
CA PRO A 119 -16.15 -16.50 7.95
C PRO A 119 -15.97 -15.12 7.32
N PRO A 120 -14.90 -14.92 6.52
CA PRO A 120 -14.62 -13.65 5.88
C PRO A 120 -15.75 -13.25 4.92
N PRO A 121 -16.08 -11.94 4.82
CA PRO A 121 -17.16 -11.48 3.94
C PRO A 121 -16.83 -11.61 2.45
N LEU A 122 -15.56 -11.72 2.08
CA LEU A 122 -15.08 -11.86 0.71
C LEU A 122 -14.05 -12.97 0.62
N LEU A 123 -14.07 -13.71 -0.49
CA LEU A 123 -13.06 -14.72 -0.81
C LEU A 123 -12.20 -14.24 -1.97
N LEU A 124 -10.89 -14.37 -1.81
CA LEU A 124 -9.93 -14.15 -2.89
C LEU A 124 -9.69 -15.46 -3.63
N THR A 125 -9.99 -15.47 -4.92
CA THR A 125 -9.78 -16.64 -5.78
C THR A 125 -9.10 -16.26 -7.08
N ASP A 126 -8.33 -17.17 -7.63
CA ASP A 126 -7.86 -17.09 -9.01
C ASP A 126 -9.08 -17.21 -9.94
N HIS A 127 -9.28 -16.20 -10.79
CA HIS A 127 -10.43 -16.14 -11.69
C HIS A 127 -10.49 -17.32 -12.69
N THR A 128 -9.32 -17.86 -13.06
CA THR A 128 -9.23 -18.93 -14.05
C THR A 128 -9.47 -20.31 -13.43
N THR A 129 -8.93 -20.55 -12.24
CA THR A 129 -8.92 -21.89 -11.61
C THR A 129 -9.93 -22.01 -10.48
N GLY A 130 -10.46 -20.89 -9.95
CA GLY A 130 -11.27 -20.83 -8.75
C GLY A 130 -10.49 -21.12 -7.45
N SER A 131 -9.19 -21.37 -7.54
CA SER A 131 -8.36 -21.70 -6.38
C SER A 131 -8.23 -20.52 -5.41
N PRO A 132 -8.24 -20.76 -4.07
CA PRO A 132 -8.01 -19.70 -3.08
C PRO A 132 -6.64 -19.03 -3.27
N VAL A 133 -6.63 -17.71 -3.14
CA VAL A 133 -5.41 -16.87 -3.23
C VAL A 133 -5.10 -16.27 -1.87
N ARG A 134 -3.80 -16.17 -1.55
CA ARG A 134 -3.30 -15.50 -0.34
C ARG A 134 -2.03 -14.70 -0.63
N VAL A 135 -1.79 -13.69 0.19
CA VAL A 135 -0.53 -12.94 0.20
C VAL A 135 0.50 -13.72 1.03
N GLN A 136 1.69 -13.90 0.50
CA GLN A 136 2.80 -14.61 1.14
C GLN A 136 4.11 -13.89 0.90
N VAL A 137 5.07 -14.05 1.82
CA VAL A 137 6.46 -13.63 1.61
C VAL A 137 7.16 -14.71 0.78
N ARG A 138 7.76 -14.31 -0.34
CA ARG A 138 8.46 -15.21 -1.26
C ARG A 138 9.83 -14.65 -1.63
N SER A 139 10.80 -15.53 -1.84
CA SER A 139 12.08 -15.19 -2.46
C SER A 139 11.88 -14.89 -3.96
N GLU A 140 12.87 -14.24 -4.60
CA GLU A 140 12.88 -14.02 -6.05
C GLU A 140 12.82 -15.33 -6.85
N ALA A 141 13.31 -16.44 -6.29
CA ALA A 141 13.18 -17.78 -6.87
C ALA A 141 11.77 -18.38 -6.73
N GLY A 142 10.83 -17.65 -6.14
CA GLY A 142 9.43 -18.07 -5.99
C GLY A 142 9.15 -19.00 -4.80
N HIS A 143 10.12 -19.28 -3.94
CA HIS A 143 9.92 -20.11 -2.75
C HIS A 143 9.28 -19.28 -1.63
N GLU A 144 8.33 -19.87 -0.91
CA GLU A 144 7.78 -19.28 0.30
C GLU A 144 8.89 -19.17 1.37
N VAL A 145 8.96 -18.02 2.03
CA VAL A 145 9.94 -17.74 3.10
C VAL A 145 9.19 -17.64 4.43
N PRO A 146 9.33 -18.64 5.33
CA PRO A 146 8.80 -18.54 6.67
C PRO A 146 9.38 -17.33 7.42
N LEU A 147 8.58 -16.71 8.29
CA LEU A 147 8.99 -15.48 8.98
C LEU A 147 10.19 -15.65 9.91
N ASP A 148 10.39 -16.85 10.45
CA ASP A 148 11.55 -17.22 11.28
C ASP A 148 12.81 -17.52 10.45
N GLN A 149 12.69 -17.60 9.13
CA GLN A 149 13.79 -17.72 8.18
C GLN A 149 14.02 -16.43 7.39
N LEU A 150 13.17 -15.40 7.62
CA LEU A 150 13.34 -14.09 6.99
C LEU A 150 14.48 -13.33 7.67
N SER A 151 15.51 -12.98 6.90
CA SER A 151 16.63 -12.15 7.36
C SER A 151 16.45 -10.71 6.94
N ILE A 152 16.67 -9.78 7.88
CA ILE A 152 16.64 -8.33 7.63
C ILE A 152 18.02 -7.77 7.90
N ARG A 153 18.61 -7.15 6.89
CA ARG A 153 19.96 -6.56 6.95
C ARG A 153 19.98 -5.16 6.31
N VAL A 154 20.93 -4.36 6.74
CA VAL A 154 21.12 -3.03 6.13
C VAL A 154 21.66 -3.18 4.71
N ASN A 155 21.13 -2.41 3.78
CA ASN A 155 21.64 -2.35 2.42
C ASN A 155 22.96 -1.55 2.40
N ASN A 156 24.06 -2.18 1.99
CA ASN A 156 25.38 -1.56 1.94
C ASN A 156 25.45 -0.40 0.94
N ASP A 157 24.74 -0.47 -0.17
CA ASP A 157 24.70 0.62 -1.17
C ASP A 157 24.01 1.86 -0.61
N TYR A 158 22.98 1.66 0.21
CA TYR A 158 22.34 2.75 0.96
C TYR A 158 23.34 3.43 1.90
N LEU A 159 24.14 2.67 2.67
CA LEU A 159 25.14 3.21 3.57
C LEU A 159 26.22 3.99 2.83
N ALA A 160 26.68 3.49 1.68
CA ALA A 160 27.66 4.19 0.85
C ALA A 160 27.13 5.53 0.34
N THR A 161 25.89 5.54 -0.17
CA THR A 161 25.21 6.74 -0.67
C THR A 161 25.01 7.78 0.44
N ARG A 162 24.60 7.35 1.62
CA ARG A 162 24.40 8.23 2.77
C ARG A 162 25.68 8.92 3.19
N ARG A 163 26.78 8.19 3.34
CA ARG A 163 28.11 8.74 3.69
C ARG A 163 28.57 9.81 2.69
N THR A 164 28.29 9.62 1.40
CA THR A 164 28.62 10.58 0.35
C THR A 164 27.81 11.87 0.49
N ARG A 165 26.52 11.78 0.81
CA ARG A 165 25.65 12.96 1.02
C ARG A 165 26.07 13.76 2.25
N GLU A 166 26.36 13.11 3.37
CA GLU A 166 26.81 13.76 4.62
C GLU A 166 28.09 14.56 4.38
N ARG A 167 29.08 13.99 3.69
CA ARG A 167 30.33 14.69 3.32
C ARG A 167 30.13 15.87 2.37
N SER A 168 29.08 15.86 1.55
CA SER A 168 28.79 16.96 0.61
C SER A 168 28.06 18.13 1.29
N THR A 169 27.40 17.90 2.41
CA THR A 169 26.67 18.92 3.19
C THR A 169 27.58 19.64 4.20
N GLU A 170 28.72 19.05 4.55
CA GLU A 170 29.74 19.62 5.46
C GLU A 170 30.78 20.52 4.75
N ARG A 171 30.68 20.68 3.44
CA ARG A 171 31.52 21.57 2.62
C ARG A 171 30.76 22.82 2.17
#